data_f9879d411a9c199ca3b9b36f9fc27a56
#
_entry.id   f9879d411a9c199ca3b9b36f9fc27a56
#
_cell.length_a   1.000
_cell.length_b   1.000
_cell.length_c   1.000
_cell.angle_alpha   90.00
_cell.angle_beta   90.00
_cell.angle_gamma   90.00
#
_symmetry.space_group_name_H-M   'P 1'
#
loop_
_entity.id
_entity.type
_entity.pdbx_description
1 polymer ?
#
loop_
_entity_poly.entity_id
_entity_poly.type
_entity_poly.pdbx_seq_one_letter_code
_entity_poly.pdbx_strand_id
1 'polypeptide(L)'
;MKKTLLVLALTLLGVSACPFQAQAENDNTGKNIGLTLDVGADLVSSYLWRGQNLGGIAIQPSVTLSWKGLYLCGWANIGADNWTFENLSPELDITIGYDNFGLKADLTHLYYFGGEPYFGKGGFKAQEQTTSSTMELHAGFHLGDIMEKIPLSIDWYTTVYGDDCYQDENDEWHRAWSTYIEVGYDFQLPLELLLSARVGITPWKSIYSNYNEVWDDAKTVGINNINLRLERDFELKHMFLGVWGECMLNCYGIDKTNVKTELGNVINDFKQDNNNYQRLNWRIGASLYFGNEW
;
A
#
# COMPACT_ATOMS: atom_id res chain seq x y z
N MET A 1 -24.62 -29.52 -17.04
CA MET A 1 -24.63 -28.23 -16.39
C MET A 1 -23.26 -28.10 -15.70
N LYS A 2 -22.30 -27.50 -16.36
CA LYS A 2 -20.96 -27.22 -15.79
C LYS A 2 -21.10 -25.87 -15.06
N LYS A 3 -20.99 -25.88 -13.74
CA LYS A 3 -20.81 -24.66 -12.95
C LYS A 3 -19.40 -24.16 -13.27
N THR A 4 -19.32 -23.10 -14.03
CA THR A 4 -18.10 -22.33 -14.19
C THR A 4 -17.82 -21.68 -12.84
N LEU A 5 -16.82 -22.17 -12.15
CA LEU A 5 -16.34 -21.58 -10.92
C LEU A 5 -15.66 -20.28 -11.33
N LEU A 6 -16.32 -19.16 -11.09
CA LEU A 6 -15.73 -17.83 -11.19
C LEU A 6 -14.74 -17.71 -10.05
N VAL A 7 -13.47 -17.90 -10.33
CA VAL A 7 -12.39 -17.59 -9.38
C VAL A 7 -12.12 -16.11 -9.51
N LEU A 8 -12.76 -15.31 -8.64
CA LEU A 8 -12.34 -13.94 -8.41
C LEU A 8 -10.98 -14.01 -7.72
N ALA A 9 -9.91 -13.88 -8.48
CA ALA A 9 -8.59 -13.63 -7.91
C ALA A 9 -8.58 -12.16 -7.46
N LEU A 10 -9.00 -11.91 -6.22
CA LEU A 10 -8.74 -10.63 -5.55
C LEU A 10 -7.24 -10.55 -5.26
N THR A 11 -6.48 -10.00 -6.20
CA THR A 11 -5.10 -9.61 -5.94
C THR A 11 -5.13 -8.29 -5.16
N LEU A 12 -5.35 -8.41 -3.87
CA LEU A 12 -5.21 -7.30 -2.95
C LEU A 12 -3.77 -7.20 -2.51
N LEU A 13 -3.15 -6.06 -2.81
CA LEU A 13 -2.11 -5.41 -2.04
C LEU A 13 -0.69 -5.38 -2.60
N GLY A 14 -0.48 -4.48 -3.47
CA GLY A 14 0.58 -3.50 -3.25
C GLY A 14 -0.06 -2.36 -2.46
N VAL A 15 0.66 -1.69 -1.60
CA VAL A 15 0.18 -0.54 -0.84
C VAL A 15 -0.03 0.65 -1.79
N SER A 16 -0.98 0.57 -2.68
CA SER A 16 -1.67 1.72 -3.23
C SER A 16 -2.90 1.96 -2.35
N ALA A 17 -3.20 3.19 -2.06
CA ALA A 17 -4.33 3.61 -1.24
C ALA A 17 -5.71 3.12 -1.75
N CYS A 18 -5.77 2.37 -2.84
CA CYS A 18 -6.97 1.79 -3.40
C CYS A 18 -6.95 0.26 -3.30
N PRO A 19 -7.69 -0.32 -2.37
CA PRO A 19 -7.67 -1.76 -2.11
C PRO A 19 -8.44 -2.62 -3.12
N PHE A 20 -9.04 -2.06 -4.16
CA PHE A 20 -9.91 -2.83 -5.06
C PHE A 20 -9.52 -2.70 -6.53
N GLN A 21 -9.24 -3.82 -7.17
CA GLN A 21 -9.16 -3.94 -8.64
C GLN A 21 -10.50 -4.39 -9.19
N ALA A 22 -11.17 -3.50 -9.93
CA ALA A 22 -12.34 -3.89 -10.70
C ALA A 22 -11.89 -4.73 -11.89
N GLN A 23 -12.12 -6.05 -11.88
CA GLN A 23 -12.05 -6.86 -13.09
C GLN A 23 -13.24 -6.51 -13.99
N ALA A 24 -12.98 -5.90 -15.12
CA ALA A 24 -13.98 -5.72 -16.15
C ALA A 24 -14.32 -7.08 -16.76
N GLU A 25 -15.39 -7.72 -16.33
CA GLU A 25 -15.99 -8.84 -17.04
C GLU A 25 -16.58 -8.36 -18.37
N ASN A 26 -16.12 -8.96 -19.44
CA ASN A 26 -16.59 -8.68 -20.81
C ASN A 26 -17.96 -9.39 -21.01
N ASP A 27 -19.04 -8.81 -20.52
CA ASP A 27 -20.39 -9.32 -20.80
C ASP A 27 -20.95 -8.67 -22.08
N ASN A 28 -21.11 -9.49 -23.12
CA ASN A 28 -21.61 -9.13 -24.45
C ASN A 28 -23.13 -8.85 -24.50
N THR A 29 -23.76 -8.44 -23.41
CA THR A 29 -25.19 -8.10 -23.39
C THR A 29 -25.43 -6.59 -23.47
N GLY A 30 -25.10 -5.99 -24.54
CA GLY A 30 -25.58 -4.75 -25.19
C GLY A 30 -26.14 -3.55 -24.41
N LYS A 31 -26.01 -3.47 -23.07
CA LYS A 31 -26.48 -2.36 -22.24
C LYS A 31 -25.52 -1.92 -21.13
N ASN A 32 -24.49 -2.69 -20.84
CA ASN A 32 -23.54 -2.32 -19.78
C ASN A 32 -22.58 -1.27 -20.35
N ILE A 33 -22.55 -0.08 -19.79
CA ILE A 33 -21.62 1.00 -20.18
C ILE A 33 -20.20 0.72 -19.65
N GLY A 34 -20.02 -0.37 -18.87
CA GLY A 34 -18.73 -0.74 -18.28
C GLY A 34 -18.27 0.23 -17.17
N LEU A 35 -19.22 0.90 -16.54
CA LEU A 35 -18.97 1.73 -15.38
C LEU A 35 -19.19 0.90 -14.11
N THR A 36 -18.21 0.89 -13.21
CA THR A 36 -18.31 0.22 -11.90
C THR A 36 -18.13 1.22 -10.77
N LEU A 37 -18.84 1.01 -9.68
CA LEU A 37 -18.68 1.74 -8.43
C LEU A 37 -18.45 0.73 -7.30
N ASP A 38 -17.28 0.82 -6.70
CA ASP A 38 -16.89 0.01 -5.56
C ASP A 38 -16.79 0.86 -4.32
N VAL A 39 -17.36 0.40 -3.22
CA VAL A 39 -17.32 1.06 -1.92
C VAL A 39 -16.90 0.04 -0.88
N GLY A 40 -15.91 0.38 -0.08
CA GLY A 40 -15.41 -0.53 0.94
C GLY A 40 -14.91 0.18 2.19
N ALA A 41 -14.62 -0.62 3.18
CA ALA A 41 -13.92 -0.16 4.38
C ALA A 41 -13.14 -1.31 5.01
N ASP A 42 -11.92 -1.04 5.44
CA ASP A 42 -11.13 -1.93 6.25
C ASP A 42 -11.14 -1.49 7.72
N LEU A 43 -11.26 -2.45 8.62
CA LEU A 43 -10.95 -2.27 10.03
C LEU A 43 -9.63 -2.96 10.30
N VAL A 44 -8.62 -2.22 10.72
CA VAL A 44 -7.26 -2.73 10.93
C VAL A 44 -6.79 -2.51 12.36
N SER A 45 -6.02 -3.44 12.89
CA SER A 45 -5.44 -3.33 14.23
C SER A 45 -4.24 -2.38 14.28
N SER A 46 -3.58 -2.14 13.15
CA SER A 46 -2.52 -1.14 12.99
C SER A 46 -2.38 -0.72 11.54
N TYR A 47 -1.88 0.50 11.31
CA TYR A 47 -1.59 1.01 9.97
C TYR A 47 -0.13 0.73 9.61
N LEU A 48 0.09 -0.33 8.83
CA LEU A 48 1.41 -0.70 8.31
C LEU A 48 1.54 -0.28 6.85
N TRP A 49 2.65 0.37 6.52
CA TRP A 49 2.92 0.85 5.17
C TRP A 49 4.42 0.76 4.84
N ARG A 50 4.78 0.01 3.80
CA ARG A 50 6.15 -0.11 3.24
C ARG A 50 7.25 -0.27 4.29
N GLY A 51 7.08 -1.19 5.22
CA GLY A 51 8.04 -1.45 6.29
C GLY A 51 7.85 -0.57 7.53
N GLN A 52 6.93 0.39 7.50
CA GLN A 52 6.69 1.34 8.59
C GLN A 52 5.39 1.00 9.33
N ASN A 53 5.37 1.27 10.62
CA ASN A 53 4.15 1.28 11.42
C ASN A 53 3.74 2.74 11.63
N LEU A 54 2.69 3.19 10.92
CA LEU A 54 2.25 4.58 10.90
C LEU A 54 1.16 4.86 11.94
N GLY A 55 0.58 3.83 12.57
CA GLY A 55 -0.46 4.04 13.56
C GLY A 55 -1.08 2.76 14.11
N GLY A 56 -1.94 2.93 15.11
CA GLY A 56 -2.70 1.87 15.76
C GLY A 56 -3.97 1.47 14.98
N ILE A 57 -5.02 1.18 15.73
CA ILE A 57 -6.32 0.79 15.15
C ILE A 57 -6.86 1.90 14.26
N ALA A 58 -7.34 1.51 13.09
CA ALA A 58 -7.91 2.45 12.12
C ALA A 58 -9.10 1.85 11.36
N ILE A 59 -9.97 2.75 10.87
CA ILE A 59 -10.96 2.46 9.83
C ILE A 59 -10.47 3.12 8.56
N GLN A 60 -10.43 2.36 7.46
CA GLN A 60 -9.89 2.79 6.18
C GLN A 60 -10.98 2.68 5.08
N PRO A 61 -11.89 3.66 4.97
CA PRO A 61 -12.91 3.66 3.94
C PRO A 61 -12.32 3.97 2.56
N SER A 62 -12.92 3.40 1.52
CA SER A 62 -12.58 3.65 0.12
C SER A 62 -13.79 3.73 -0.77
N VAL A 63 -13.67 4.48 -1.86
CA VAL A 63 -14.63 4.54 -2.95
C VAL A 63 -13.87 4.61 -4.27
N THR A 64 -14.22 3.72 -5.22
CA THR A 64 -13.58 3.66 -6.53
C THR A 64 -14.64 3.70 -7.62
N LEU A 65 -14.46 4.59 -8.59
CA LEU A 65 -15.23 4.66 -9.81
C LEU A 65 -14.33 4.23 -10.97
N SER A 66 -14.72 3.19 -11.72
CA SER A 66 -13.92 2.65 -12.81
C SER A 66 -14.68 2.61 -14.13
N TRP A 67 -13.99 2.83 -15.23
CA TRP A 67 -14.53 2.76 -16.57
C TRP A 67 -13.44 2.33 -17.57
N LYS A 68 -13.60 1.14 -18.15
CA LYS A 68 -12.69 0.60 -19.19
C LYS A 68 -11.21 0.67 -18.80
N GLY A 69 -10.91 0.34 -17.57
CA GLY A 69 -9.56 0.37 -17.02
C GLY A 69 -9.16 1.72 -16.40
N LEU A 70 -9.79 2.83 -16.77
CA LEU A 70 -9.59 4.10 -16.05
C LEU A 70 -10.29 4.04 -14.70
N TYR A 71 -9.66 4.58 -13.66
CA TYR A 71 -10.27 4.67 -12.35
C TYR A 71 -9.94 5.97 -11.61
N LEU A 72 -10.86 6.34 -10.73
CA LEU A 72 -10.70 7.39 -9.74
C LEU A 72 -11.04 6.79 -8.37
N CYS A 73 -10.10 6.82 -7.44
CA CYS A 73 -10.28 6.30 -6.10
C CYS A 73 -10.07 7.39 -5.06
N GLY A 74 -10.93 7.40 -4.05
CA GLY A 74 -10.70 8.09 -2.80
C GLY A 74 -10.55 7.07 -1.68
N TRP A 75 -9.49 7.18 -0.89
CA TRP A 75 -9.23 6.38 0.27
C TRP A 75 -8.90 7.28 1.46
N ALA A 76 -9.25 6.86 2.65
CA ALA A 76 -8.89 7.59 3.84
C ALA A 76 -8.43 6.63 4.94
N ASN A 77 -7.53 7.11 5.81
CA ASN A 77 -7.18 6.46 7.06
C ASN A 77 -7.69 7.31 8.22
N ILE A 78 -8.53 6.70 9.05
CA ILE A 78 -9.07 7.33 10.26
C ILE A 78 -8.56 6.48 11.43
N GLY A 79 -7.34 6.81 11.86
CA GLY A 79 -6.69 6.13 12.98
C GLY A 79 -7.13 6.73 14.31
N ALA A 80 -7.19 5.90 15.34
CA ALA A 80 -7.47 6.32 16.71
C ALA A 80 -6.29 5.91 17.59
N ASP A 81 -5.43 6.84 17.91
CA ASP A 81 -4.47 6.67 18.99
C ASP A 81 -5.23 6.74 20.31
N ASN A 82 -5.21 5.63 21.07
CA ASN A 82 -5.86 5.50 22.39
C ASN A 82 -7.39 5.66 22.41
N TRP A 83 -8.09 5.41 21.29
CA TRP A 83 -9.56 5.48 21.20
C TRP A 83 -10.17 6.85 21.55
N THR A 84 -9.37 7.92 21.49
CA THR A 84 -9.85 9.28 21.67
C THR A 84 -9.92 9.99 20.33
N PHE A 85 -11.06 10.61 20.03
CA PHE A 85 -11.22 11.43 18.83
C PHE A 85 -10.37 12.70 18.83
N GLU A 86 -9.65 12.96 19.91
CA GLU A 86 -8.80 14.15 20.05
C GLU A 86 -7.45 14.03 19.32
N ASN A 87 -7.00 12.79 19.04
CA ASN A 87 -5.71 12.52 18.37
C ASN A 87 -5.92 11.72 17.08
N LEU A 88 -6.90 12.08 16.28
CA LEU A 88 -7.04 11.53 14.95
C LEU A 88 -5.88 12.04 14.07
N SER A 89 -5.17 11.12 13.43
CA SER A 89 -4.23 11.46 12.36
C SER A 89 -4.84 11.02 11.02
N PRO A 90 -5.81 11.79 10.50
CA PRO A 90 -6.48 11.41 9.28
C PRO A 90 -5.57 11.64 8.08
N GLU A 91 -5.65 10.71 7.14
CA GLU A 91 -5.03 10.76 5.83
C GLU A 91 -6.13 10.64 4.77
N LEU A 92 -6.01 11.36 3.68
CA LEU A 92 -6.89 11.27 2.53
C LEU A 92 -6.07 11.17 1.26
N ASP A 93 -6.25 10.08 0.56
CA ASP A 93 -5.59 9.83 -0.71
C ASP A 93 -6.59 9.87 -1.85
N ILE A 94 -6.22 10.57 -2.91
CA ILE A 94 -6.98 10.57 -4.16
C ILE A 94 -6.07 10.07 -5.27
N THR A 95 -6.51 8.96 -5.90
CA THR A 95 -5.78 8.30 -6.97
C THR A 95 -6.55 8.40 -8.27
N ILE A 96 -5.87 8.76 -9.35
CA ILE A 96 -6.35 8.63 -10.71
C ILE A 96 -5.42 7.71 -11.49
N GLY A 97 -5.96 6.72 -12.19
CA GLY A 97 -5.12 5.74 -12.86
C GLY A 97 -5.79 4.93 -13.94
N TYR A 98 -5.01 4.01 -14.45
CA TYR A 98 -5.40 3.02 -15.44
C TYR A 98 -4.89 1.65 -14.99
N ASP A 99 -5.77 0.66 -15.02
CA ASP A 99 -5.49 -0.73 -14.70
C ASP A 99 -6.21 -1.64 -15.69
N ASN A 100 -5.45 -2.27 -16.56
CA ASN A 100 -5.98 -3.24 -17.52
C ASN A 100 -4.86 -4.06 -18.17
N PHE A 101 -5.15 -5.30 -18.53
CA PHE A 101 -4.20 -6.22 -19.18
C PHE A 101 -2.89 -6.41 -18.40
N GLY A 102 -2.99 -6.42 -17.07
CA GLY A 102 -1.84 -6.57 -16.19
C GLY A 102 -0.93 -5.34 -16.13
N LEU A 103 -1.28 -4.24 -16.79
CA LEU A 103 -0.57 -2.96 -16.70
C LEU A 103 -1.33 -2.01 -15.80
N LYS A 104 -0.63 -1.45 -14.84
CA LYS A 104 -1.15 -0.46 -13.92
C LYS A 104 -0.29 0.80 -13.97
N ALA A 105 -0.93 1.96 -14.02
CA ALA A 105 -0.26 3.24 -13.91
C ALA A 105 -1.20 4.25 -13.25
N ASP A 106 -0.74 4.88 -12.19
CA ASP A 106 -1.55 5.85 -11.46
C ASP A 106 -0.71 6.97 -10.84
N LEU A 107 -1.42 8.03 -10.46
CA LEU A 107 -0.93 9.14 -9.69
C LEU A 107 -1.81 9.29 -8.46
N THR A 108 -1.21 9.16 -7.29
CA THR A 108 -1.86 9.33 -5.99
C THR A 108 -1.41 10.63 -5.34
N HIS A 109 -2.36 11.42 -4.88
CA HIS A 109 -2.12 12.55 -4.00
C HIS A 109 -2.44 12.12 -2.57
N LEU A 110 -1.41 12.01 -1.74
CA LEU A 110 -1.49 11.68 -0.32
C LEU A 110 -1.56 13.00 0.47
N TYR A 111 -2.56 13.11 1.33
CA TYR A 111 -2.77 14.29 2.15
C TYR A 111 -2.91 13.94 3.63
N TYR A 112 -2.00 14.48 4.42
CA TYR A 112 -2.00 14.36 5.87
C TYR A 112 -2.60 15.62 6.50
N PHE A 113 -3.69 15.49 7.24
CA PHE A 113 -4.38 16.63 7.85
C PHE A 113 -3.51 17.30 8.92
N GLY A 114 -2.63 18.20 8.51
CA GLY A 114 -1.67 18.93 9.36
C GLY A 114 -1.88 20.44 9.46
N GLY A 115 -3.05 20.94 9.05
CA GLY A 115 -3.39 22.38 9.13
C GLY A 115 -3.17 23.16 7.83
N GLU A 116 -2.48 22.60 6.83
CA GLU A 116 -2.35 23.18 5.50
C GLU A 116 -3.50 22.73 4.59
N PRO A 117 -3.91 23.53 3.58
CA PRO A 117 -4.97 23.12 2.65
C PRO A 117 -4.53 21.93 1.79
N TYR A 118 -5.51 21.15 1.30
CA TYR A 118 -5.33 19.95 0.48
C TYR A 118 -4.35 20.13 -0.69
N PHE A 119 -4.40 21.24 -1.39
CA PHE A 119 -3.40 21.66 -2.38
C PHE A 119 -2.52 22.77 -1.79
N GLY A 120 -1.75 22.41 -0.74
CA GLY A 120 -0.88 23.36 -0.05
C GLY A 120 0.26 23.89 -0.91
N LYS A 121 1.15 24.68 -0.29
CA LYS A 121 2.26 25.37 -0.99
C LYS A 121 3.39 24.45 -1.44
N GLY A 122 3.28 23.16 -1.27
CA GLY A 122 4.21 22.18 -1.82
C GLY A 122 4.38 22.36 -3.32
N GLY A 123 5.42 21.88 -3.87
CA GLY A 123 5.71 22.06 -5.28
C GLY A 123 6.60 20.96 -5.85
N PHE A 124 6.81 21.07 -7.16
CA PHE A 124 7.80 20.23 -7.85
C PHE A 124 9.23 20.66 -7.56
N LYS A 125 9.42 21.86 -6.98
CA LYS A 125 10.75 22.35 -6.59
C LYS A 125 11.14 21.77 -5.24
N ALA A 126 12.39 21.38 -5.12
CA ALA A 126 12.97 21.03 -3.83
C ALA A 126 13.03 22.26 -2.93
N GLN A 127 12.54 22.13 -1.71
CA GLN A 127 12.49 23.18 -0.71
C GLN A 127 12.34 22.57 0.68
N GLU A 128 12.50 23.39 1.72
CA GLU A 128 12.21 22.97 3.09
C GLU A 128 10.79 22.37 3.20
N GLN A 129 10.65 21.33 4.00
CA GLN A 129 9.36 20.68 4.27
C GLN A 129 8.35 21.66 4.81
N THR A 130 7.31 21.92 4.06
CA THR A 130 6.28 22.91 4.41
C THR A 130 4.87 22.44 4.09
N THR A 131 4.69 21.23 3.57
CA THR A 131 3.38 20.75 3.14
C THR A 131 2.95 19.49 3.85
N SER A 132 1.65 19.33 3.98
CA SER A 132 1.01 18.10 4.49
C SER A 132 0.62 17.16 3.35
N SER A 133 1.23 17.29 2.18
CA SER A 133 0.87 16.47 1.03
C SER A 133 2.05 16.09 0.15
N THR A 134 1.95 14.90 -0.44
CA THR A 134 2.88 14.38 -1.43
C THR A 134 2.11 13.82 -2.62
N MET A 135 2.74 13.74 -3.80
CA MET A 135 2.21 12.97 -4.91
C MET A 135 3.18 11.85 -5.27
N GLU A 136 2.62 10.69 -5.48
CA GLU A 136 3.33 9.50 -5.85
C GLU A 136 2.87 9.00 -7.22
N LEU A 137 3.81 8.75 -8.10
CA LEU A 137 3.60 8.06 -9.38
C LEU A 137 3.81 6.56 -9.16
N HIS A 138 2.88 5.76 -9.64
CA HIS A 138 2.95 4.31 -9.65
C HIS A 138 2.96 3.75 -11.06
N ALA A 139 3.75 2.70 -11.29
CA ALA A 139 3.71 1.86 -12.48
C ALA A 139 3.85 0.40 -12.07
N GLY A 140 2.89 -0.44 -12.46
CA GLY A 140 2.83 -1.85 -12.09
C GLY A 140 2.69 -2.77 -13.29
N PHE A 141 3.16 -4.01 -13.12
CA PHE A 141 2.93 -5.11 -14.04
C PHE A 141 2.53 -6.36 -13.25
N HIS A 142 1.28 -6.80 -13.46
CA HIS A 142 0.67 -7.92 -12.78
C HIS A 142 0.48 -9.06 -13.77
N LEU A 143 1.41 -10.00 -13.76
CA LEU A 143 1.41 -11.12 -14.71
C LEU A 143 0.23 -12.08 -14.44
N GLY A 144 -0.26 -12.16 -13.19
CA GLY A 144 -1.41 -12.95 -12.82
C GLY A 144 -2.70 -12.60 -13.57
N ASP A 145 -2.87 -11.33 -13.94
CA ASP A 145 -4.03 -10.85 -14.69
C ASP A 145 -4.05 -11.32 -16.15
N ILE A 146 -2.88 -11.69 -16.68
CA ILE A 146 -2.72 -12.21 -18.04
C ILE A 146 -2.53 -13.73 -18.02
N MET A 147 -1.88 -14.24 -16.99
CA MET A 147 -1.49 -15.64 -16.84
C MET A 147 -1.77 -16.11 -15.43
N GLU A 148 -2.97 -16.60 -15.14
CA GLU A 148 -3.42 -17.07 -13.80
C GLU A 148 -2.43 -18.02 -13.10
N LYS A 149 -1.63 -18.77 -13.87
CA LYS A 149 -0.67 -19.73 -13.32
C LYS A 149 0.59 -19.08 -12.75
N ILE A 150 0.82 -17.81 -13.01
CA ILE A 150 2.00 -17.06 -12.57
C ILE A 150 1.55 -15.77 -11.93
N PRO A 151 1.02 -15.82 -10.71
CA PRO A 151 0.51 -14.65 -10.00
C PRO A 151 1.66 -13.81 -9.42
N LEU A 152 2.50 -13.30 -10.31
CA LEU A 152 3.64 -12.43 -10.03
C LEU A 152 3.25 -10.98 -10.30
N SER A 153 3.55 -10.09 -9.39
CA SER A 153 3.44 -8.65 -9.56
C SER A 153 4.79 -7.95 -9.35
N ILE A 154 4.98 -6.84 -10.06
CA ILE A 154 6.09 -5.91 -9.85
C ILE A 154 5.50 -4.50 -9.91
N ASP A 155 5.67 -3.75 -8.84
CA ASP A 155 5.14 -2.41 -8.68
C ASP A 155 6.27 -1.43 -8.37
N TRP A 156 6.28 -0.28 -9.02
CA TRP A 156 7.25 0.79 -8.87
C TRP A 156 6.54 2.07 -8.46
N TYR A 157 6.92 2.62 -7.33
CA TYR A 157 6.39 3.86 -6.78
C TYR A 157 7.49 4.90 -6.66
N THR A 158 7.22 6.15 -7.04
CA THR A 158 8.17 7.26 -6.89
C THR A 158 7.44 8.53 -6.48
N THR A 159 7.91 9.14 -5.41
CA THR A 159 7.40 10.45 -4.97
C THR A 159 7.88 11.54 -5.93
N VAL A 160 6.93 12.27 -6.53
CA VAL A 160 7.23 13.29 -7.57
C VAL A 160 6.90 14.72 -7.14
N TYR A 161 6.19 14.90 -6.02
CA TYR A 161 5.74 16.19 -5.52
C TYR A 161 5.69 16.20 -3.99
N GLY A 162 5.81 17.39 -3.38
CA GLY A 162 5.65 17.60 -1.93
C GLY A 162 6.96 17.49 -1.16
N ASP A 163 6.91 17.01 0.05
CA ASP A 163 7.97 17.10 1.06
C ASP A 163 9.10 16.08 0.93
N ASP A 164 9.21 15.41 -0.20
CA ASP A 164 10.27 14.46 -0.49
C ASP A 164 11.56 15.17 -0.91
N CYS A 165 12.14 15.93 0.02
CA CYS A 165 13.33 16.76 -0.22
C CYS A 165 14.35 16.61 0.90
N TYR A 166 15.64 16.82 0.56
CA TYR A 166 16.74 16.86 1.52
C TYR A 166 17.65 18.04 1.20
N GLN A 167 18.42 18.46 2.19
CA GLN A 167 19.45 19.49 2.07
C GLN A 167 20.83 18.83 1.95
N ASP A 168 21.65 19.29 1.02
CA ASP A 168 23.01 18.82 0.86
C ASP A 168 24.00 19.54 1.78
N GLU A 169 25.29 19.20 1.67
CA GLU A 169 26.37 19.81 2.46
C GLU A 169 26.58 21.32 2.20
N ASN A 170 26.01 21.85 1.13
CA ASN A 170 26.08 23.26 0.76
C ASN A 170 24.79 24.03 1.13
N ASP A 171 23.91 23.43 1.92
CA ASP A 171 22.61 23.94 2.27
C ASP A 171 21.65 24.09 1.06
N GLU A 172 21.91 23.37 -0.06
CA GLU A 172 21.03 23.36 -1.23
C GLU A 172 19.95 22.27 -1.13
N TRP A 173 18.70 22.63 -1.47
CA TRP A 173 17.58 21.72 -1.43
C TRP A 173 17.50 20.87 -2.69
N HIS A 174 17.39 19.54 -2.51
CA HIS A 174 17.26 18.57 -3.58
C HIS A 174 16.03 17.68 -3.34
N ARG A 175 15.38 17.27 -4.42
CA ARG A 175 14.32 16.26 -4.35
C ARG A 175 14.95 14.88 -4.25
N ALA A 176 14.43 14.07 -3.31
CA ALA A 176 14.96 12.74 -3.05
C ALA A 176 14.50 11.72 -4.12
N TRP A 177 13.36 11.97 -4.79
CA TRP A 177 12.73 11.00 -5.68
C TRP A 177 12.57 9.64 -5.00
N SER A 178 12.11 9.68 -3.76
CA SER A 178 11.96 8.48 -2.94
C SER A 178 11.19 7.41 -3.70
N THR A 179 11.85 6.26 -3.87
CA THR A 179 11.35 5.19 -4.71
C THR A 179 11.25 3.90 -3.91
N TYR A 180 10.16 3.18 -4.11
CA TYR A 180 9.89 1.88 -3.56
C TYR A 180 9.46 0.93 -4.68
N ILE A 181 10.08 -0.24 -4.73
CA ILE A 181 9.75 -1.31 -5.68
C ILE A 181 9.23 -2.47 -4.86
N GLU A 182 8.06 -2.99 -5.22
CA GLU A 182 7.52 -4.19 -4.61
C GLU A 182 7.46 -5.32 -5.62
N VAL A 183 7.92 -6.50 -5.20
CA VAL A 183 7.75 -7.74 -5.95
C VAL A 183 6.84 -8.64 -5.14
N GLY A 184 5.76 -9.08 -5.76
CA GLY A 184 4.72 -9.85 -5.14
C GLY A 184 4.47 -11.21 -5.80
N TYR A 185 4.05 -12.19 -5.01
CA TYR A 185 3.57 -13.48 -5.47
C TYR A 185 2.42 -13.97 -4.60
N ASP A 186 1.34 -14.45 -5.23
CA ASP A 186 0.13 -14.91 -4.57
C ASP A 186 -0.02 -16.43 -4.69
N PHE A 187 -0.30 -17.09 -3.57
CA PHE A 187 -0.46 -18.53 -3.49
C PHE A 187 -1.89 -18.86 -3.11
N GLN A 188 -2.61 -19.53 -4.02
CA GLN A 188 -3.91 -20.11 -3.70
C GLN A 188 -3.71 -21.36 -2.85
N LEU A 189 -4.23 -21.34 -1.63
CA LEU A 189 -4.14 -22.44 -0.67
C LEU A 189 -5.50 -23.17 -0.57
N PRO A 190 -5.54 -24.39 -0.03
CA PRO A 190 -6.80 -25.06 0.30
C PRO A 190 -7.69 -24.21 1.20
N LEU A 191 -9.00 -24.48 1.20
CA LEU A 191 -10.03 -23.79 1.99
C LEU A 191 -10.25 -22.32 1.57
N GLU A 192 -10.02 -22.01 0.30
CA GLU A 192 -10.19 -20.65 -0.24
C GLU A 192 -9.31 -19.60 0.47
N LEU A 193 -8.14 -20.02 0.96
CA LEU A 193 -7.16 -19.14 1.55
C LEU A 193 -6.23 -18.58 0.47
N LEU A 194 -5.93 -17.30 0.55
CA LEU A 194 -4.92 -16.61 -0.25
C LEU A 194 -3.74 -16.25 0.63
N LEU A 195 -2.54 -16.71 0.27
CA LEU A 195 -1.29 -16.28 0.89
C LEU A 195 -0.55 -15.37 -0.07
N SER A 196 -0.41 -14.11 0.30
CA SER A 196 0.37 -13.11 -0.45
C SER A 196 1.73 -12.92 0.18
N ALA A 197 2.79 -13.03 -0.61
CA ALA A 197 4.16 -12.73 -0.22
C ALA A 197 4.66 -11.51 -1.00
N ARG A 198 5.20 -10.51 -0.32
CA ARG A 198 5.69 -9.26 -0.92
C ARG A 198 7.09 -8.94 -0.39
N VAL A 199 7.94 -8.43 -1.27
CA VAL A 199 9.28 -7.94 -0.92
C VAL A 199 9.42 -6.53 -1.44
N GLY A 200 9.64 -5.59 -0.53
CA GLY A 200 9.88 -4.18 -0.82
C GLY A 200 11.36 -3.86 -0.92
N ILE A 201 11.74 -3.09 -1.93
CA ILE A 201 13.12 -2.72 -2.24
C ILE A 201 13.18 -1.20 -2.45
N THR A 202 14.18 -0.55 -1.85
CA THR A 202 14.54 0.83 -2.15
C THR A 202 15.80 0.85 -3.01
N PRO A 203 15.74 1.36 -4.27
CA PRO A 203 16.89 1.32 -5.19
C PRO A 203 17.97 2.39 -4.88
N TRP A 204 17.62 3.44 -4.14
CA TRP A 204 18.51 4.51 -3.69
C TRP A 204 18.04 5.10 -2.37
N LYS A 205 18.77 6.09 -1.85
CA LYS A 205 18.36 6.82 -0.64
C LYS A 205 16.94 7.34 -0.78
N SER A 206 16.10 7.06 0.20
CA SER A 206 14.69 7.45 0.18
C SER A 206 14.12 7.58 1.58
N ILE A 207 12.97 8.20 1.73
CA ILE A 207 12.21 8.24 3.00
C ILE A 207 11.88 6.83 3.54
N TYR A 208 11.88 5.80 2.69
CA TYR A 208 11.65 4.41 3.10
C TYR A 208 12.89 3.74 3.66
N SER A 209 14.08 4.29 3.42
CA SER A 209 15.34 3.65 3.78
C SER A 209 15.95 4.16 5.08
N ASN A 210 15.50 5.28 5.62
CA ASN A 210 15.96 5.77 6.94
C ASN A 210 15.13 6.93 7.49
N TYR A 211 13.98 6.62 8.02
CA TYR A 211 13.00 7.64 8.41
C TYR A 211 13.45 8.59 9.53
N ASN A 212 14.46 8.24 10.34
CA ASN A 212 14.87 9.04 11.51
C ASN A 212 16.35 9.35 11.61
N GLU A 213 17.17 8.91 10.68
CA GLU A 213 18.56 9.25 10.71
C GLU A 213 18.90 10.26 9.63
N VAL A 214 19.88 11.09 9.90
CA VAL A 214 20.39 12.07 8.97
C VAL A 214 20.65 11.39 7.63
N TRP A 215 20.23 11.99 6.52
CA TRP A 215 20.34 11.48 5.16
C TRP A 215 21.70 10.90 4.78
N ASP A 216 22.76 11.27 5.51
CA ASP A 216 24.12 10.80 5.29
C ASP A 216 24.32 9.30 5.54
N ASP A 217 23.54 8.70 6.46
CA ASP A 217 23.65 7.29 6.82
C ASP A 217 22.66 6.38 6.06
N ALA A 218 21.81 6.93 5.20
CA ALA A 218 20.83 6.15 4.46
C ALA A 218 21.51 5.19 3.47
N LYS A 219 21.16 3.91 3.54
CA LYS A 219 21.65 2.89 2.61
C LYS A 219 21.22 3.21 1.18
N THR A 220 22.10 3.01 0.23
CA THR A 220 21.83 3.35 -1.17
C THR A 220 20.91 2.35 -1.88
N VAL A 221 20.96 1.09 -1.52
CA VAL A 221 20.06 0.02 -2.05
C VAL A 221 19.79 -1.00 -0.97
N GLY A 222 18.57 -1.45 -0.82
CA GLY A 222 18.29 -2.50 0.15
C GLY A 222 16.88 -3.06 0.06
N ILE A 223 16.72 -4.23 0.66
CA ILE A 223 15.40 -4.77 0.98
C ILE A 223 14.85 -3.94 2.13
N ASN A 224 13.68 -3.38 1.92
CA ASN A 224 13.00 -2.53 2.88
C ASN A 224 12.15 -3.35 3.85
N ASN A 225 11.34 -4.21 3.29
CA ASN A 225 10.44 -5.08 4.06
C ASN A 225 10.15 -6.39 3.34
N ILE A 226 9.69 -7.35 4.11
CA ILE A 226 9.10 -8.59 3.63
C ILE A 226 7.75 -8.75 4.31
N ASN A 227 6.68 -8.89 3.53
CA ASN A 227 5.33 -9.06 4.03
C ASN A 227 4.78 -10.43 3.67
N LEU A 228 4.06 -11.03 4.60
CA LEU A 228 3.25 -12.21 4.40
C LEU A 228 1.84 -11.92 4.90
N ARG A 229 0.86 -12.04 4.01
CA ARG A 229 -0.55 -11.88 4.34
C ARG A 229 -1.32 -13.15 4.02
N LEU A 230 -2.12 -13.59 4.95
CA LEU A 230 -3.08 -14.69 4.79
C LEU A 230 -4.48 -14.13 4.89
N GLU A 231 -5.31 -14.45 3.89
CA GLU A 231 -6.65 -13.89 3.73
C GLU A 231 -7.67 -14.95 3.36
N ARG A 232 -8.91 -14.72 3.76
CA ARG A 232 -10.07 -15.44 3.28
C ARG A 232 -11.24 -14.51 3.09
N ASP A 233 -11.88 -14.59 1.92
CA ASP A 233 -13.07 -13.87 1.59
C ASP A 233 -14.32 -14.74 1.71
N PHE A 234 -15.41 -14.10 2.13
CA PHE A 234 -16.75 -14.68 2.25
C PHE A 234 -17.71 -13.85 1.41
N GLU A 235 -18.34 -14.49 0.43
CA GLU A 235 -19.38 -13.84 -0.35
C GLU A 235 -20.70 -13.83 0.43
N LEU A 236 -21.25 -12.64 0.65
CA LEU A 236 -22.48 -12.38 1.38
C LEU A 236 -23.48 -11.66 0.47
N LYS A 237 -24.15 -12.40 -0.41
CA LYS A 237 -25.24 -11.95 -1.30
C LYS A 237 -24.94 -10.71 -2.18
N HIS A 238 -24.59 -9.55 -1.61
CA HIS A 238 -24.31 -8.28 -2.30
C HIS A 238 -23.07 -7.59 -1.73
N MET A 239 -22.33 -8.27 -0.90
CA MET A 239 -21.11 -7.75 -0.27
C MET A 239 -20.08 -8.86 -0.11
N PHE A 240 -18.86 -8.48 0.03
CA PHE A 240 -17.75 -9.39 0.39
C PHE A 240 -17.22 -9.00 1.75
N LEU A 241 -16.99 -10.01 2.59
CA LEU A 241 -16.32 -9.86 3.87
C LEU A 241 -14.98 -10.58 3.80
N GLY A 242 -13.89 -9.83 3.80
CA GLY A 242 -12.54 -10.35 3.94
C GLY A 242 -12.12 -10.41 5.41
N VAL A 243 -11.43 -11.47 5.81
CA VAL A 243 -10.74 -11.56 7.11
C VAL A 243 -9.30 -11.94 6.87
N TRP A 244 -8.37 -11.20 7.43
CA TRP A 244 -6.98 -11.38 7.12
C TRP A 244 -6.02 -11.09 8.29
N GLY A 245 -4.83 -11.67 8.20
CA GLY A 245 -3.71 -11.39 9.07
C GLY A 245 -2.44 -11.16 8.25
N GLU A 246 -1.64 -10.21 8.64
CA GLU A 246 -0.39 -9.84 7.98
C GLU A 246 0.76 -9.78 8.98
N CYS A 247 1.91 -10.24 8.53
CA CYS A 247 3.18 -10.13 9.22
C CYS A 247 4.15 -9.39 8.32
N MET A 248 4.74 -8.31 8.80
CA MET A 248 5.69 -7.46 8.10
C MET A 248 7.03 -7.43 8.83
N LEU A 249 8.06 -7.95 8.18
CA LEU A 249 9.43 -7.83 8.64
C LEU A 249 10.03 -6.55 8.04
N ASN A 250 10.39 -5.61 8.88
CA ASN A 250 11.18 -4.46 8.48
C ASN A 250 12.66 -4.88 8.40
N CYS A 251 13.21 -4.92 7.18
CA CYS A 251 14.60 -5.30 6.91
C CYS A 251 15.57 -4.13 7.06
N TYR A 252 15.05 -2.97 7.38
CA TYR A 252 15.81 -1.75 7.50
C TYR A 252 16.78 -1.84 8.70
N GLY A 253 18.06 -1.47 8.48
CA GLY A 253 19.07 -1.58 9.53
C GLY A 253 19.69 -2.97 9.71
N ILE A 254 19.26 -4.01 9.00
CA ILE A 254 19.94 -5.33 9.05
C ILE A 254 21.29 -5.24 8.37
N ASP A 255 22.36 -5.37 9.15
CA ASP A 255 23.73 -5.49 8.61
C ASP A 255 23.86 -6.81 7.85
N LYS A 256 24.26 -6.72 6.57
CA LYS A 256 24.40 -7.88 5.67
C LYS A 256 25.41 -8.91 6.19
N THR A 257 26.34 -8.51 7.05
CA THR A 257 27.38 -9.39 7.60
C THR A 257 26.88 -10.29 8.73
N ASN A 258 25.76 -9.96 9.36
CA ASN A 258 25.26 -10.65 10.55
C ASN A 258 23.78 -11.11 10.46
N VAL A 259 23.28 -11.35 9.26
CA VAL A 259 21.84 -11.69 9.04
C VAL A 259 21.33 -12.81 9.96
N LYS A 260 22.12 -13.85 10.24
CA LYS A 260 21.69 -14.95 11.12
C LYS A 260 21.59 -14.53 12.59
N THR A 261 22.54 -13.74 13.05
CA THR A 261 22.57 -13.24 14.45
C THR A 261 21.49 -12.18 14.63
N GLU A 262 21.30 -11.33 13.64
CA GLU A 262 20.28 -10.30 13.62
C GLU A 262 18.86 -10.90 13.58
N LEU A 263 18.60 -11.92 12.79
CA LEU A 263 17.30 -12.63 12.78
C LEU A 263 17.00 -13.30 14.12
N GLY A 264 18.03 -13.85 14.80
CA GLY A 264 17.92 -14.38 16.15
C GLY A 264 17.61 -13.29 17.18
N ASN A 265 18.22 -12.12 17.04
CA ASN A 265 17.93 -10.97 17.89
C ASN A 265 16.54 -10.39 17.64
N VAL A 266 16.08 -10.32 16.39
CA VAL A 266 14.70 -9.91 16.04
C VAL A 266 13.67 -10.79 16.74
N ILE A 267 13.89 -12.10 16.84
CA ILE A 267 12.99 -13.00 17.54
C ILE A 267 13.05 -12.78 19.07
N ASN A 268 14.19 -12.36 19.61
CA ASN A 268 14.37 -12.11 21.05
C ASN A 268 13.94 -10.71 21.47
N ASP A 269 14.03 -9.70 20.60
CA ASP A 269 13.63 -8.30 20.87
C ASP A 269 12.10 -8.06 20.86
N PHE A 270 11.31 -9.12 20.73
CA PHE A 270 9.85 -9.08 20.91
C PHE A 270 9.40 -8.48 22.26
N LYS A 271 10.32 -8.17 23.15
CA LYS A 271 10.02 -7.79 24.53
C LYS A 271 10.31 -6.35 24.90
N GLN A 272 10.96 -5.59 24.09
CA GLN A 272 11.34 -4.21 24.46
C GLN A 272 11.57 -3.32 23.23
N ASP A 273 10.68 -2.44 22.89
CA ASP A 273 10.88 -1.00 22.80
C ASP A 273 9.65 -0.28 22.24
N ASN A 274 9.29 0.83 22.87
CA ASN A 274 8.25 1.75 22.42
C ASN A 274 8.73 2.64 21.25
N ASN A 275 9.70 2.21 20.48
CA ASN A 275 10.18 2.94 19.31
C ASN A 275 9.50 2.44 18.05
N ASN A 276 9.10 3.34 17.16
CA ASN A 276 8.45 3.12 15.85
C ASN A 276 9.20 2.19 14.89
N TYR A 277 10.31 1.57 15.32
CA TYR A 277 11.19 0.67 14.57
C TYR A 277 11.06 -0.79 14.98
N GLN A 278 9.86 -1.24 15.32
CA GLN A 278 9.66 -2.67 15.46
C GLN A 278 10.05 -3.37 14.17
N ARG A 279 11.07 -4.23 14.22
CA ARG A 279 11.53 -5.01 13.06
C ARG A 279 10.47 -5.98 12.56
N LEU A 280 9.66 -6.54 13.45
CA LEU A 280 8.55 -7.42 13.11
C LEU A 280 7.25 -6.78 13.58
N ASN A 281 6.41 -6.45 12.63
CA ASN A 281 5.07 -5.95 12.86
C ASN A 281 4.06 -6.99 12.40
N TRP A 282 2.92 -7.00 13.04
CA TRP A 282 1.80 -7.82 12.62
C TRP A 282 0.51 -7.02 12.76
N ARG A 283 -0.42 -7.30 11.89
CA ARG A 283 -1.77 -6.73 11.96
C ARG A 283 -2.80 -7.77 11.58
N ILE A 284 -4.01 -7.57 12.08
CA ILE A 284 -5.20 -8.27 11.64
C ILE A 284 -6.20 -7.25 11.14
N GLY A 285 -7.03 -7.65 10.20
CA GLY A 285 -8.05 -6.77 9.68
C GLY A 285 -9.26 -7.55 9.17
N ALA A 286 -10.32 -6.78 8.98
CA ALA A 286 -11.52 -7.22 8.30
C ALA A 286 -11.90 -6.16 7.28
N SER A 287 -12.28 -6.62 6.10
CA SER A 287 -12.62 -5.80 4.93
C SER A 287 -14.08 -6.03 4.56
N LEU A 288 -14.81 -4.97 4.27
CA LEU A 288 -16.20 -5.05 3.81
C LEU A 288 -16.32 -4.26 2.50
N TYR A 289 -16.76 -4.94 1.42
CA TYR A 289 -16.85 -4.35 0.10
C TYR A 289 -18.22 -4.55 -0.53
N PHE A 290 -18.64 -3.54 -1.27
CA PHE A 290 -19.84 -3.53 -2.11
C PHE A 290 -19.42 -3.05 -3.50
N GLY A 291 -19.76 -3.80 -4.54
CA GLY A 291 -19.54 -3.39 -5.93
C GLY A 291 -20.84 -3.51 -6.73
N ASN A 292 -21.08 -2.57 -7.63
CA ASN A 292 -22.16 -2.63 -8.60
C ASN A 292 -21.64 -2.21 -9.98
N GLU A 293 -22.05 -3.00 -10.98
CA GLU A 293 -21.85 -2.66 -12.39
C GLU A 293 -23.11 -1.99 -12.96
N TRP A 294 -22.95 -0.96 -13.79
CA TRP A 294 -24.02 -0.19 -14.43
C TRP A 294 -23.96 -0.26 -15.96
#